data_e4996139624ac8e96f11d291d5bc0ece
#
_entry.id   e4996139624ac8e96f11d291d5bc0ece
#
_cell.length_a   1.000
_cell.length_b   1.000
_cell.length_c   1.000
_cell.angle_alpha   90.00
_cell.angle_beta   90.00
_cell.angle_gamma   90.00
#
_symmetry.space_group_name_H-M   'P 1'
#
loop_
_entity.id
_entity.type
_entity.pdbx_description
1 polymer ?
#
loop_
_entity_poly.entity_id
_entity_poly.type
_entity_poly.pdbx_seq_one_letter_code
_entity_poly.pdbx_strand_id
1 'polypeptide(L)'
;FKSDRMKISGETPKKKKEKFRRMTLTKQHKKVILIGDGAVGSSYAFALVTQGIAQELGIIEIPQLFEKAVGDAEDLSHALAFTSPKKIYAAKYEDCADADLVVITAGAPQKPGETRLDLVGKNLAINKSIVEQVVASGFDGIFLVAANPVDVLTYSTWKFSGFPKERVIGSGTSL
;
A
#
# COMPACT_ATOMS: atom_id res chain seq x y z
N PHE A 1 19.86 -33.06 -31.11
CA PHE A 1 19.02 -32.53 -30.04
C PHE A 1 19.89 -31.67 -29.15
N LYS A 2 19.92 -30.33 -29.37
CA LYS A 2 20.59 -29.35 -28.51
C LYS A 2 19.57 -28.86 -27.49
N SER A 3 19.83 -29.13 -26.21
CA SER A 3 19.07 -28.63 -25.07
C SER A 3 19.47 -27.16 -24.80
N ASP A 4 18.59 -26.25 -25.15
CA ASP A 4 18.71 -24.84 -24.71
C ASP A 4 18.39 -24.73 -23.22
N ARG A 5 19.43 -24.68 -22.40
CA ARG A 5 19.29 -24.31 -20.99
C ARG A 5 19.03 -22.81 -20.89
N MET A 6 17.80 -22.47 -20.60
CA MET A 6 17.39 -21.11 -20.21
C MET A 6 18.24 -20.66 -19.00
N LYS A 7 19.10 -19.69 -19.22
CA LYS A 7 19.89 -19.06 -18.15
C LYS A 7 18.95 -18.23 -17.28
N ILE A 8 18.53 -18.79 -16.16
CA ILE A 8 17.92 -18.02 -15.07
C ILE A 8 19.03 -17.13 -14.50
N SER A 9 18.90 -15.80 -14.64
CA SER A 9 19.84 -14.84 -14.10
C SER A 9 19.83 -14.89 -12.59
N GLY A 10 20.76 -15.66 -12.03
CA GLY A 10 20.90 -15.88 -10.61
C GLY A 10 21.55 -14.69 -9.88
N GLU A 11 20.81 -13.63 -9.60
CA GLU A 11 21.25 -12.70 -8.58
C GLU A 11 21.17 -13.39 -7.21
N THR A 12 22.30 -13.44 -6.50
CA THR A 12 22.35 -14.02 -5.16
C THR A 12 21.46 -13.22 -4.18
N PRO A 13 20.87 -13.86 -3.16
CA PRO A 13 20.04 -13.18 -2.16
C PRO A 13 20.74 -11.98 -1.50
N LYS A 14 22.09 -12.03 -1.41
CA LYS A 14 22.91 -10.95 -0.88
C LYS A 14 22.95 -9.73 -1.80
N LYS A 15 23.08 -9.94 -3.12
CA LYS A 15 23.04 -8.85 -4.13
C LYS A 15 21.64 -8.22 -4.22
N LYS A 16 20.56 -9.01 -4.14
CA LYS A 16 19.19 -8.49 -4.06
C LYS A 16 18.97 -7.64 -2.82
N LYS A 17 19.45 -8.07 -1.63
CA LYS A 17 19.39 -7.30 -0.38
C LYS A 17 20.17 -5.98 -0.48
N GLU A 18 21.34 -6.01 -1.07
CA GLU A 18 22.21 -4.83 -1.21
C GLU A 18 21.65 -3.83 -2.21
N LYS A 19 21.09 -4.31 -3.33
CA LYS A 19 20.36 -3.49 -4.31
C LYS A 19 19.14 -2.83 -3.69
N PHE A 20 18.35 -3.58 -2.90
CA PHE A 20 17.20 -3.06 -2.16
C PHE A 20 17.59 -1.99 -1.13
N ARG A 21 18.63 -2.25 -0.31
CA ARG A 21 19.16 -1.29 0.67
C ARG A 21 19.67 -0.01 0.00
N ARG A 22 20.32 -0.12 -1.15
CA ARG A 22 20.83 1.01 -1.92
C ARG A 22 19.71 1.83 -2.53
N MET A 23 18.66 1.18 -3.06
CA MET A 23 17.47 1.84 -3.62
C MET A 23 16.70 2.63 -2.56
N THR A 24 16.55 2.08 -1.35
CA THR A 24 15.82 2.72 -0.24
C THR A 24 16.58 3.91 0.36
N LEU A 25 17.92 3.90 0.31
CA LEU A 25 18.77 4.95 0.89
C LEU A 25 19.05 6.11 -0.08
N THR A 26 18.88 5.92 -1.39
CA THR A 26 19.27 6.91 -2.41
C THR A 26 18.11 7.69 -3.03
N LYS A 27 16.87 7.23 -2.86
CA LYS A 27 15.69 7.94 -3.39
C LYS A 27 15.37 9.12 -2.47
N GLN A 28 15.70 10.33 -2.90
CA GLN A 28 15.39 11.57 -2.16
C GLN A 28 13.88 11.86 -2.13
N HIS A 29 13.15 11.42 -3.15
CA HIS A 29 11.70 11.58 -3.25
C HIS A 29 11.01 10.30 -2.78
N LYS A 30 10.20 10.42 -1.72
CA LYS A 30 9.42 9.31 -1.15
C LYS A 30 7.95 9.47 -1.51
N LYS A 31 7.42 8.43 -2.15
CA LYS A 31 6.01 8.36 -2.57
C LYS A 31 5.28 7.28 -1.79
N VAL A 32 4.17 7.66 -1.19
CA VAL A 32 3.26 6.76 -0.46
C VAL A 32 1.91 6.74 -1.17
N ILE A 33 1.37 5.57 -1.38
CA ILE A 33 0.00 5.38 -1.84
C ILE A 33 -0.82 4.77 -0.70
N LEU A 34 -1.89 5.44 -0.33
CA LEU A 34 -2.87 4.98 0.64
C LEU A 34 -4.08 4.41 -0.10
N ILE A 35 -4.48 3.18 0.22
CA ILE A 35 -5.66 2.53 -0.35
C ILE A 35 -6.70 2.34 0.72
N GLY A 36 -7.81 3.07 0.59
CA GLY A 36 -8.88 3.15 1.58
C GLY A 36 -8.76 4.37 2.48
N ASP A 37 -9.64 5.34 2.29
CA ASP A 37 -9.69 6.61 3.03
C ASP A 37 -10.85 6.61 4.04
N GLY A 38 -10.95 5.52 4.80
CA GLY A 38 -11.81 5.42 5.99
C GLY A 38 -11.17 6.07 7.21
N ALA A 39 -11.73 5.83 8.40
CA ALA A 39 -11.25 6.44 9.64
C ALA A 39 -9.76 6.17 9.93
N VAL A 40 -9.27 4.97 9.63
CA VAL A 40 -7.84 4.61 9.79
C VAL A 40 -7.00 5.28 8.72
N GLY A 41 -7.44 5.24 7.45
CA GLY A 41 -6.72 5.82 6.33
C GLY A 41 -6.55 7.33 6.44
N SER A 42 -7.64 8.06 6.72
CA SER A 42 -7.59 9.52 6.90
C SER A 42 -6.70 9.93 8.08
N SER A 43 -6.76 9.21 9.20
CA SER A 43 -5.87 9.42 10.34
C SER A 43 -4.40 9.17 9.99
N TYR A 44 -4.11 8.13 9.23
CA TYR A 44 -2.78 7.84 8.71
C TYR A 44 -2.28 8.95 7.78
N ALA A 45 -3.10 9.37 6.83
CA ALA A 45 -2.77 10.43 5.88
C ALA A 45 -2.45 11.74 6.61
N PHE A 46 -3.29 12.13 7.58
CA PHE A 46 -3.06 13.32 8.40
C PHE A 46 -1.73 13.25 9.19
N ALA A 47 -1.47 12.11 9.85
CA ALA A 47 -0.22 11.91 10.59
C ALA A 47 1.01 11.96 9.67
N LEU A 48 0.95 11.34 8.50
CA LEU A 48 2.03 11.33 7.51
C LEU A 48 2.32 12.73 6.98
N VAL A 49 1.29 13.52 6.70
CA VAL A 49 1.41 14.89 6.21
C VAL A 49 2.03 15.79 7.29
N THR A 50 1.51 15.74 8.51
CA THR A 50 1.98 16.60 9.63
C THR A 50 3.40 16.26 10.07
N GLN A 51 3.80 14.99 10.03
CA GLN A 51 5.15 14.57 10.39
C GLN A 51 6.19 14.80 9.27
N GLY A 52 5.78 15.18 8.08
CA GLY A 52 6.73 15.49 7.02
C GLY A 52 7.45 14.29 6.39
N ILE A 53 6.91 13.06 6.52
CA ILE A 53 7.63 11.82 6.21
C ILE A 53 7.79 11.56 4.70
N ALA A 54 6.79 11.90 3.89
CA ALA A 54 6.80 11.67 2.45
C ALA A 54 6.67 12.98 1.68
N GLN A 55 7.16 13.03 0.44
CA GLN A 55 7.01 14.17 -0.48
C GLN A 55 5.78 14.03 -1.36
N GLU A 56 5.28 12.80 -1.51
CA GLU A 56 4.10 12.53 -2.34
C GLU A 56 3.18 11.53 -1.63
N LEU A 57 1.89 11.87 -1.56
CA LEU A 57 0.82 11.03 -1.02
C LEU A 57 -0.31 10.96 -2.05
N GLY A 58 -0.53 9.77 -2.59
CA GLY A 58 -1.70 9.45 -3.39
C GLY A 58 -2.73 8.71 -2.55
N ILE A 59 -4.01 9.05 -2.70
CA ILE A 59 -5.13 8.42 -1.99
C ILE A 59 -6.00 7.70 -3.01
N ILE A 60 -6.14 6.39 -2.87
CA ILE A 60 -6.98 5.56 -3.73
C ILE A 60 -8.23 5.15 -2.97
N GLU A 61 -9.38 5.40 -3.59
CA GLU A 61 -10.68 4.94 -3.13
C GLU A 61 -11.45 4.21 -4.24
N ILE A 62 -12.53 3.56 -3.86
CA ILE A 62 -13.46 2.98 -4.82
C ILE A 62 -14.10 4.08 -5.69
N PRO A 63 -14.52 3.79 -6.93
CA PRO A 63 -15.05 4.81 -7.85
C PRO A 63 -16.18 5.65 -7.25
N GLN A 64 -17.01 5.06 -6.39
CA GLN A 64 -18.14 5.74 -5.74
C GLN A 64 -17.72 6.78 -4.69
N LEU A 65 -16.49 6.68 -4.18
CA LEU A 65 -15.91 7.56 -3.17
C LEU A 65 -14.72 8.37 -3.71
N PHE A 66 -14.52 8.40 -5.03
CA PHE A 66 -13.41 9.13 -5.63
C PHE A 66 -13.46 10.63 -5.33
N GLU A 67 -14.63 11.24 -5.41
CA GLU A 67 -14.82 12.66 -5.08
C GLU A 67 -14.52 12.96 -3.60
N LYS A 68 -14.77 12.00 -2.71
CA LYS A 68 -14.35 12.10 -1.31
C LYS A 68 -12.83 12.13 -1.20
N ALA A 69 -12.13 11.24 -1.89
CA ALA A 69 -10.67 11.22 -1.88
C ALA A 69 -10.06 12.50 -2.46
N VAL A 70 -10.72 13.12 -3.45
CA VAL A 70 -10.32 14.45 -3.97
C VAL A 70 -10.46 15.50 -2.87
N GLY A 71 -11.62 15.58 -2.21
CA GLY A 71 -11.86 16.55 -1.13
C GLY A 71 -10.88 16.38 0.03
N ASP A 72 -10.64 15.16 0.49
CA ASP A 72 -9.70 14.89 1.58
C ASP A 72 -8.24 15.21 1.19
N ALA A 73 -7.86 14.99 -0.07
CA ALA A 73 -6.55 15.39 -0.58
C ALA A 73 -6.39 16.92 -0.62
N GLU A 74 -7.44 17.65 -0.99
CA GLU A 74 -7.46 19.13 -0.97
C GLU A 74 -7.38 19.66 0.46
N ASP A 75 -8.15 19.12 1.41
CA ASP A 75 -8.11 19.51 2.82
C ASP A 75 -6.73 19.28 3.43
N LEU A 76 -6.11 18.12 3.16
CA LEU A 76 -4.73 17.85 3.58
C LEU A 76 -3.73 18.81 2.94
N SER A 77 -3.97 19.24 1.69
CA SER A 77 -3.12 20.20 0.99
C SER A 77 -3.18 21.60 1.63
N HIS A 78 -4.33 21.99 2.18
CA HIS A 78 -4.45 23.27 2.93
C HIS A 78 -3.57 23.26 4.21
N ALA A 79 -3.36 22.10 4.83
CA ALA A 79 -2.47 21.97 5.99
C ALA A 79 -0.98 22.16 5.63
N LEU A 80 -0.61 22.12 4.34
CA LEU A 80 0.79 22.28 3.91
C LEU A 80 1.36 23.68 4.18
N ALA A 81 0.53 24.67 4.45
CA ALA A 81 0.99 25.99 4.90
C ALA A 81 1.81 25.93 6.20
N PHE A 82 1.65 24.87 6.98
CA PHE A 82 2.30 24.67 8.28
C PHE A 82 3.29 23.50 8.31
N THR A 83 3.53 22.83 7.17
CA THR A 83 4.38 21.64 7.05
C THR A 83 5.32 21.76 5.84
N SER A 84 6.14 20.72 5.60
CA SER A 84 6.99 20.67 4.42
C SER A 84 6.15 20.51 3.13
N PRO A 85 6.55 21.15 2.00
CA PRO A 85 5.85 21.02 0.73
C PRO A 85 5.73 19.54 0.29
N LYS A 86 4.52 19.19 -0.15
CA LYS A 86 4.19 17.83 -0.62
C LYS A 86 3.20 17.90 -1.78
N LYS A 87 3.15 16.84 -2.56
CA LYS A 87 2.09 16.59 -3.53
C LYS A 87 1.09 15.62 -2.92
N ILE A 88 -0.16 16.05 -2.74
CA ILE A 88 -1.26 15.22 -2.22
C ILE A 88 -2.37 15.21 -3.26
N TYR A 89 -2.90 14.03 -3.61
CA TYR A 89 -3.90 13.91 -4.68
C TYR A 89 -4.68 12.59 -4.59
N ALA A 90 -5.89 12.60 -5.15
CA ALA A 90 -6.63 11.37 -5.44
C ALA A 90 -5.92 10.58 -6.54
N ALA A 91 -5.48 9.38 -6.24
CA ALA A 91 -4.64 8.55 -7.09
C ALA A 91 -5.43 7.40 -7.74
N LYS A 92 -4.80 6.77 -8.72
CA LYS A 92 -5.25 5.53 -9.36
C LYS A 92 -4.22 4.43 -9.14
N TYR A 93 -4.58 3.17 -9.46
CA TYR A 93 -3.66 2.03 -9.28
C TYR A 93 -2.39 2.13 -10.13
N GLU A 94 -2.43 2.80 -11.28
CA GLU A 94 -1.27 3.06 -12.12
C GLU A 94 -0.20 3.90 -11.39
N ASP A 95 -0.64 4.77 -10.48
CA ASP A 95 0.26 5.61 -9.67
C ASP A 95 1.07 4.81 -8.65
N CYS A 96 0.74 3.53 -8.42
CA CYS A 96 1.52 2.65 -7.55
C CYS A 96 2.87 2.26 -8.16
N ALA A 97 3.04 2.37 -9.47
CA ALA A 97 4.21 1.83 -10.19
C ALA A 97 5.56 2.30 -9.64
N ASP A 98 5.66 3.56 -9.24
CA ASP A 98 6.88 4.18 -8.70
C ASP A 98 6.81 4.49 -7.19
N ALA A 99 5.78 3.99 -6.50
CA ALA A 99 5.61 4.18 -5.07
C ALA A 99 6.67 3.40 -4.26
N ASP A 100 7.12 3.99 -3.15
CA ASP A 100 7.99 3.31 -2.18
C ASP A 100 7.19 2.45 -1.20
N LEU A 101 5.98 2.89 -0.87
CA LEU A 101 5.11 2.26 0.11
C LEU A 101 3.65 2.30 -0.36
N VAL A 102 3.00 1.16 -0.33
CA VAL A 102 1.54 1.04 -0.48
C VAL A 102 0.95 0.63 0.86
N VAL A 103 0.05 1.45 1.38
CA VAL A 103 -0.63 1.25 2.66
C VAL A 103 -2.06 0.81 2.39
N ILE A 104 -2.45 -0.35 2.91
CA ILE A 104 -3.79 -0.91 2.74
C ILE A 104 -4.56 -0.77 4.05
N THR A 105 -5.52 0.14 4.07
CA THR A 105 -6.48 0.35 5.16
C THR A 105 -7.90 0.01 4.73
N ALA A 106 -8.08 -0.31 3.44
CA ALA A 106 -9.38 -0.66 2.87
C ALA A 106 -9.92 -1.97 3.43
N GLY A 107 -11.18 -1.97 3.82
CA GLY A 107 -11.89 -3.15 4.30
C GLY A 107 -13.37 -2.84 4.47
N ALA A 108 -14.21 -3.85 4.36
CA ALA A 108 -15.64 -3.72 4.60
C ALA A 108 -15.92 -3.67 6.12
N PRO A 109 -16.79 -2.77 6.59
CA PRO A 109 -17.26 -2.78 7.95
C PRO A 109 -18.16 -4.00 8.20
N GLN A 110 -18.16 -4.52 9.44
CA GLN A 110 -19.05 -5.59 9.85
C GLN A 110 -20.50 -5.09 9.86
N LYS A 111 -21.40 -5.83 9.22
CA LYS A 111 -22.83 -5.54 9.23
C LYS A 111 -23.53 -6.24 10.40
N PRO A 112 -24.65 -5.69 10.92
CA PRO A 112 -25.46 -6.39 11.92
C PRO A 112 -25.87 -7.79 11.43
N GLY A 113 -25.66 -8.80 12.25
CA GLY A 113 -25.96 -10.21 11.93
C GLY A 113 -24.89 -10.94 11.11
N GLU A 114 -23.82 -10.28 10.70
CA GLU A 114 -22.72 -10.88 9.97
C GLU A 114 -21.73 -11.57 10.93
N THR A 115 -21.32 -12.80 10.60
CA THR A 115 -20.30 -13.49 11.37
C THR A 115 -18.89 -12.94 11.08
N ARG A 116 -17.96 -13.16 12.00
CA ARG A 116 -16.55 -12.80 11.77
C ARG A 116 -15.96 -13.53 10.56
N LEU A 117 -16.37 -14.77 10.30
CA LEU A 117 -15.88 -15.55 9.15
C LEU A 117 -16.38 -14.96 7.83
N ASP A 118 -17.63 -14.51 7.76
CA ASP A 118 -18.17 -13.84 6.56
C ASP A 118 -17.41 -12.55 6.26
N LEU A 119 -17.11 -11.78 7.30
CA LEU A 119 -16.32 -10.55 7.16
C LEU A 119 -14.90 -10.83 6.68
N VAL A 120 -14.25 -11.87 7.20
CA VAL A 120 -12.92 -12.30 6.75
C VAL A 120 -12.94 -12.66 5.27
N GLY A 121 -13.93 -13.44 4.82
CA GLY A 121 -14.09 -13.81 3.41
C GLY A 121 -14.22 -12.59 2.49
N LYS A 122 -15.05 -11.61 2.88
CA LYS A 122 -15.21 -10.36 2.12
C LYS A 122 -13.92 -9.56 2.06
N ASN A 123 -13.25 -9.38 3.19
CA ASN A 123 -12.02 -8.61 3.26
C ASN A 123 -10.87 -9.29 2.50
N LEU A 124 -10.83 -10.61 2.48
CA LEU A 124 -9.88 -11.35 1.63
C LEU A 124 -10.10 -11.09 0.15
N ALA A 125 -11.37 -11.08 -0.32
CA ALA A 125 -11.70 -10.80 -1.71
C ALA A 125 -11.32 -9.36 -2.10
N ILE A 126 -11.62 -8.38 -1.24
CA ILE A 126 -11.23 -6.98 -1.42
C ILE A 126 -9.70 -6.88 -1.48
N ASN A 127 -9.00 -7.45 -0.50
CA ASN A 127 -7.55 -7.40 -0.42
C ASN A 127 -6.88 -8.04 -1.66
N LYS A 128 -7.42 -9.18 -2.12
CA LYS A 128 -6.94 -9.84 -3.35
C LYS A 128 -7.03 -8.90 -4.54
N SER A 129 -8.19 -8.30 -4.77
CA SER A 129 -8.41 -7.37 -5.89
C SER A 129 -7.47 -6.16 -5.82
N ILE A 130 -7.24 -5.60 -4.64
CA ILE A 130 -6.30 -4.49 -4.42
C ILE A 130 -4.88 -4.92 -4.77
N VAL A 131 -4.41 -6.02 -4.20
CA VAL A 131 -3.03 -6.50 -4.39
C VAL A 131 -2.76 -6.85 -5.85
N GLU A 132 -3.70 -7.49 -6.54
CA GLU A 132 -3.56 -7.81 -7.97
C GLU A 132 -3.42 -6.55 -8.83
N GLN A 133 -4.19 -5.49 -8.56
CA GLN A 133 -4.10 -4.22 -9.28
C GLN A 133 -2.78 -3.48 -8.97
N VAL A 134 -2.36 -3.46 -7.72
CA VAL A 134 -1.08 -2.86 -7.33
C VAL A 134 0.09 -3.58 -7.98
N VAL A 135 0.10 -4.91 -7.99
CA VAL A 135 1.16 -5.70 -8.64
C VAL A 135 1.14 -5.50 -10.15
N ALA A 136 -0.05 -5.44 -10.77
CA ALA A 136 -0.21 -5.19 -12.21
C ALA A 136 0.32 -3.83 -12.65
N SER A 137 0.35 -2.81 -11.76
CA SER A 137 0.96 -1.50 -12.05
C SER A 137 2.49 -1.54 -12.22
N GLY A 138 3.14 -2.63 -11.81
CA GLY A 138 4.60 -2.74 -11.78
C GLY A 138 5.23 -2.30 -10.44
N PHE A 139 4.43 -2.15 -9.39
CA PHE A 139 4.91 -1.81 -8.04
C PHE A 139 6.01 -2.77 -7.56
N ASP A 140 7.10 -2.20 -7.02
CA ASP A 140 8.24 -2.96 -6.45
C ASP A 140 8.70 -2.41 -5.08
N GLY A 141 7.78 -1.78 -4.33
CA GLY A 141 8.04 -1.21 -3.01
C GLY A 141 7.71 -2.15 -1.84
N ILE A 142 7.15 -1.58 -0.79
CA ILE A 142 6.76 -2.27 0.45
C ILE A 142 5.24 -2.17 0.60
N PHE A 143 4.59 -3.27 0.97
CA PHE A 143 3.21 -3.27 1.44
C PHE A 143 3.15 -3.09 2.96
N LEU A 144 2.29 -2.17 3.41
CA LEU A 144 1.90 -2.02 4.81
C LEU A 144 0.40 -2.28 4.93
N VAL A 145 0.02 -3.32 5.66
CA VAL A 145 -1.37 -3.71 5.85
C VAL A 145 -1.83 -3.29 7.24
N ALA A 146 -2.85 -2.43 7.31
CA ALA A 146 -3.45 -1.96 8.55
C ALA A 146 -4.97 -2.25 8.63
N ALA A 147 -5.51 -2.97 7.65
CA ALA A 147 -6.90 -3.42 7.65
C ALA A 147 -7.07 -4.71 8.49
N ASN A 148 -8.23 -4.87 9.12
CA ASN A 148 -8.53 -6.01 9.96
C ASN A 148 -9.26 -7.15 9.20
N PRO A 149 -8.97 -8.42 9.55
CA PRO A 149 -7.95 -8.90 10.52
C PRO A 149 -6.53 -8.81 9.95
N VAL A 150 -5.66 -8.06 10.61
CA VAL A 150 -4.32 -7.68 10.09
C VAL A 150 -3.45 -8.88 9.76
N ASP A 151 -3.37 -9.88 10.62
CA ASP A 151 -2.57 -11.08 10.43
C ASP A 151 -2.99 -11.87 9.18
N VAL A 152 -4.30 -12.10 9.01
CA VAL A 152 -4.86 -12.80 7.84
C VAL A 152 -4.64 -12.01 6.57
N LEU A 153 -4.90 -10.69 6.59
CA LEU A 153 -4.76 -9.84 5.40
C LEU A 153 -3.29 -9.60 5.03
N THR A 154 -2.39 -9.52 6.01
CA THR A 154 -0.94 -9.45 5.75
C THR A 154 -0.44 -10.75 5.10
N TYR A 155 -0.84 -11.90 5.64
CA TYR A 155 -0.50 -13.19 5.06
C TYR A 155 -1.04 -13.34 3.63
N SER A 156 -2.29 -12.94 3.40
CA SER A 156 -2.90 -13.00 2.08
C SER A 156 -2.24 -12.03 1.10
N THR A 157 -1.88 -10.81 1.51
CA THR A 157 -1.12 -9.86 0.71
C THR A 157 0.21 -10.44 0.26
N TRP A 158 0.93 -11.08 1.18
CA TRP A 158 2.17 -11.78 0.85
C TRP A 158 1.96 -12.88 -0.20
N LYS A 159 0.91 -13.70 -0.05
CA LYS A 159 0.61 -14.78 -0.99
C LYS A 159 0.17 -14.28 -2.36
N PHE A 160 -0.68 -13.27 -2.41
CA PHE A 160 -1.21 -12.73 -3.68
C PHE A 160 -0.18 -11.89 -4.43
N SER A 161 0.67 -11.15 -3.73
CA SER A 161 1.70 -10.33 -4.36
C SER A 161 2.89 -11.11 -4.88
N GLY A 162 3.19 -12.28 -4.31
CA GLY A 162 4.41 -13.01 -4.61
C GLY A 162 5.69 -12.31 -4.13
N PHE A 163 5.57 -11.24 -3.34
CA PHE A 163 6.70 -10.47 -2.83
C PHE A 163 7.49 -11.25 -1.77
N PRO A 164 8.77 -10.93 -1.56
CA PRO A 164 9.52 -11.40 -0.39
C PRO A 164 8.80 -10.98 0.89
N LYS A 165 8.76 -11.85 1.90
CA LYS A 165 8.06 -11.60 3.16
C LYS A 165 8.51 -10.32 3.89
N GLU A 166 9.77 -9.92 3.68
CA GLU A 166 10.36 -8.71 4.26
C GLU A 166 9.78 -7.42 3.65
N ARG A 167 9.03 -7.53 2.57
CA ARG A 167 8.36 -6.40 1.90
C ARG A 167 6.87 -6.34 2.17
N VAL A 168 6.34 -7.21 3.04
CA VAL A 168 4.93 -7.20 3.43
C VAL A 168 4.84 -7.13 4.94
N ILE A 169 4.38 -6.00 5.44
CA ILE A 169 4.36 -5.67 6.86
C ILE A 169 2.91 -5.52 7.30
N GLY A 170 2.54 -6.17 8.40
CA GLY A 170 1.28 -5.93 9.09
C GLY A 170 1.47 -4.96 10.24
N SER A 171 0.57 -4.00 10.37
CA SER A 171 0.52 -3.08 11.52
C SER A 171 -0.85 -3.20 12.18
N GLY A 172 -0.88 -3.80 13.34
CA GLY A 172 -2.06 -3.97 14.18
C GLY A 172 -1.80 -3.56 15.61
N THR A 173 -2.87 -3.45 16.40
CA THR A 173 -2.75 -3.27 17.84
C THR A 173 -2.38 -4.58 18.52
N SER A 174 -1.38 -4.56 19.37
CA SER A 174 -1.15 -5.59 20.37
C SER A 174 -2.09 -5.32 21.55
N LEU A 175 -3.00 -6.25 21.80
CA LEU A 175 -3.87 -6.22 22.98
C LEU A 175 -3.24 -7.01 24.11
#